data_22766fb7390559ce4102d7f5cb0549db
#
_entry.id   22766fb7390559ce4102d7f5cb0549db
#
_cell.length_a   1.000
_cell.length_b   1.000
_cell.length_c   1.000
_cell.angle_alpha   90.00
_cell.angle_beta   90.00
_cell.angle_gamma   90.00
#
_symmetry.space_group_name_H-M   'P 1'
#
loop_
_entity.id
_entity.type
_entity.pdbx_description
1 polymer ?
#
loop_
_entity_poly.entity_id
_entity_poly.type
_entity_poly.pdbx_seq_one_letter_code
_entity_poly.pdbx_strand_id
1 'polypeptide(L)'
;MKIYRKILLTSTAILVSSVFSTMVSASATTPDYSSSATNTAGIEVMNDSSQESTLGIFDPNFKEKAKQQGFDPDTIIAGYYVPFDKSHTSNQAGLQTMSDYYLKNIDMQQITGNVIDRSIGRGPAPLSLTVKRGISTTFSSEISSKLGWNGADIASKLGVSYQQSIEFSKTYGPIEVPKNKTYTIYCAPTYNYYSFEVWEKGWFRDSHIGTYEYREPTGLYFYWQDTTGWGN
;
A
#
# COMPACT_ATOMS: atom_id res chain seq x y z
N MET A 1 -22.04 -49.00 24.56
CA MET A 1 -20.85 -48.56 25.34
C MET A 1 -20.22 -47.40 24.57
N LYS A 2 -20.52 -46.15 24.99
CA LYS A 2 -20.03 -44.90 24.30
C LYS A 2 -18.84 -44.38 25.08
N ILE A 3 -17.66 -44.33 24.44
CA ILE A 3 -16.42 -43.79 25.01
C ILE A 3 -16.29 -42.33 24.60
N TYR A 4 -16.50 -41.41 25.54
CA TYR A 4 -16.21 -39.98 25.36
C TYR A 4 -14.73 -39.71 25.60
N ARG A 5 -13.99 -39.34 24.54
CA ARG A 5 -12.64 -38.79 24.66
C ARG A 5 -12.74 -37.28 24.96
N LYS A 6 -12.32 -36.89 26.15
CA LYS A 6 -12.12 -35.49 26.55
C LYS A 6 -10.86 -34.98 25.85
N ILE A 7 -11.01 -33.94 25.04
CA ILE A 7 -9.88 -33.18 24.47
C ILE A 7 -9.52 -32.13 25.50
N LEU A 8 -8.28 -32.20 25.99
CA LEU A 8 -7.67 -31.21 26.87
C LEU A 8 -7.08 -30.08 26.01
N LEU A 9 -7.67 -28.88 26.06
CA LEU A 9 -7.09 -27.69 25.47
C LEU A 9 -6.05 -27.12 26.45
N THR A 10 -4.77 -27.21 26.09
CA THR A 10 -3.68 -26.50 26.77
C THR A 10 -3.51 -25.12 26.10
N SER A 11 -3.91 -24.07 26.82
CA SER A 11 -3.64 -22.68 26.46
C SER A 11 -2.18 -22.35 26.73
N THR A 12 -1.40 -22.11 25.67
CA THR A 12 -0.05 -21.57 25.78
C THR A 12 -0.13 -20.04 25.73
N ALA A 13 0.08 -19.38 26.85
CA ALA A 13 0.21 -17.95 26.94
C ALA A 13 1.57 -17.52 26.39
N ILE A 14 1.58 -16.74 25.31
CA ILE A 14 2.80 -16.11 24.77
C ILE A 14 2.97 -14.79 25.49
N LEU A 15 4.00 -14.68 26.32
CA LEU A 15 4.47 -13.45 26.93
C LEU A 15 5.22 -12.62 25.85
N VAL A 16 4.61 -11.51 25.44
CA VAL A 16 5.27 -10.50 24.61
C VAL A 16 6.01 -9.54 25.55
N SER A 17 7.33 -9.64 25.62
CA SER A 17 8.19 -8.70 26.30
C SER A 17 8.42 -7.46 25.45
N SER A 18 7.82 -6.34 25.86
CA SER A 18 8.04 -5.01 25.29
C SER A 18 9.42 -4.49 25.73
N VAL A 19 10.33 -4.33 24.79
CA VAL A 19 11.62 -3.63 24.97
C VAL A 19 11.35 -2.13 24.84
N PHE A 20 11.38 -1.41 25.95
CA PHE A 20 11.38 0.05 25.96
C PHE A 20 12.76 0.57 25.57
N SER A 21 12.85 1.19 24.38
CA SER A 21 14.03 1.97 23.99
C SER A 21 13.93 3.36 24.60
N THR A 22 14.84 3.67 25.50
CA THR A 22 15.03 5.00 26.10
C THR A 22 15.62 5.94 25.05
N MET A 23 14.86 6.99 24.70
CA MET A 23 15.38 8.12 23.91
C MET A 23 16.26 8.99 24.78
N VAL A 24 17.54 9.09 24.43
CA VAL A 24 18.47 10.08 24.97
C VAL A 24 18.22 11.41 24.23
N SER A 25 17.73 12.42 24.96
CA SER A 25 17.61 13.78 24.47
C SER A 25 18.98 14.44 24.44
N ALA A 26 19.49 14.73 23.24
CA ALA A 26 20.65 15.59 23.07
C ALA A 26 20.19 17.06 23.01
N SER A 27 20.59 17.85 24.00
CA SER A 27 20.42 19.29 24.02
C SER A 27 21.32 19.93 22.96
N ALA A 28 20.71 20.57 21.97
CA ALA A 28 21.43 21.41 21.02
C ALA A 28 21.64 22.81 21.62
N THR A 29 22.90 23.16 21.87
CA THR A 29 23.39 24.49 22.17
C THR A 29 23.25 25.39 20.94
N THR A 30 22.55 26.50 21.07
CA THR A 30 22.49 27.59 20.10
C THR A 30 23.82 28.35 20.08
N PRO A 31 24.44 28.61 18.91
CA PRO A 31 25.44 29.65 18.80
C PRO A 31 24.78 31.00 18.50
N ASP A 32 25.08 31.93 19.39
CA ASP A 32 24.84 33.36 19.29
C ASP A 32 25.62 33.93 18.07
N TYR A 33 24.92 34.58 17.14
CA TYR A 33 25.58 35.33 16.07
C TYR A 33 25.03 36.75 16.01
N SER A 34 25.82 37.68 16.58
CA SER A 34 25.57 39.10 16.56
C SER A 34 25.89 39.70 15.17
N SER A 35 24.93 40.44 14.71
CA SER A 35 24.91 41.58 13.80
C SER A 35 26.19 42.00 13.06
N SER A 36 26.08 42.16 11.73
CA SER A 36 26.56 43.35 11.06
C SER A 36 25.90 43.57 9.68
N ALA A 37 25.27 44.67 9.55
CA ALA A 37 24.80 45.57 8.50
C ALA A 37 25.12 45.31 7.01
N THR A 38 24.07 45.62 6.20
CA THR A 38 24.01 46.31 4.89
C THR A 38 24.51 45.57 3.64
N ASN A 39 23.58 45.14 2.75
CA ASN A 39 23.30 45.84 1.49
C ASN A 39 22.27 45.11 0.63
N THR A 40 21.25 45.82 0.27
CA THR A 40 20.54 45.98 -1.00
C THR A 40 20.58 44.85 -2.04
N ALA A 41 19.37 44.51 -2.49
CA ALA A 41 18.98 43.95 -3.78
C ALA A 41 19.07 42.42 -3.94
N GLY A 42 17.91 41.88 -4.23
CA GLY A 42 17.76 40.53 -4.72
C GLY A 42 16.80 39.71 -3.83
N ILE A 43 15.51 40.04 -3.89
CA ILE A 43 14.48 39.07 -3.49
C ILE A 43 14.51 38.00 -4.57
N GLU A 44 15.40 37.04 -4.44
CA GLU A 44 15.19 35.74 -5.06
C GLU A 44 14.06 35.07 -4.27
N VAL A 45 12.88 35.21 -4.81
CA VAL A 45 11.75 34.29 -4.46
C VAL A 45 12.26 32.92 -4.82
N MET A 46 12.79 32.20 -3.83
CA MET A 46 12.92 30.75 -3.94
C MET A 46 11.51 30.20 -4.10
N ASN A 47 11.12 30.10 -5.35
CA ASN A 47 9.98 29.29 -5.79
C ASN A 47 10.36 27.82 -5.51
N ASP A 48 10.18 27.38 -4.27
CA ASP A 48 10.14 25.95 -3.94
C ASP A 48 8.77 25.41 -4.38
N SER A 49 8.56 25.47 -5.70
CA SER A 49 7.36 24.99 -6.39
C SER A 49 7.63 23.67 -7.11
N SER A 50 8.14 22.68 -6.41
CA SER A 50 8.13 21.30 -6.91
C SER A 50 7.18 20.40 -6.11
N GLN A 51 6.06 20.93 -5.64
CA GLN A 51 4.89 20.09 -5.36
C GLN A 51 4.17 19.86 -6.68
N GLU A 52 4.70 18.94 -7.46
CA GLU A 52 3.99 18.39 -8.62
C GLU A 52 2.70 17.76 -8.12
N SER A 53 1.59 18.51 -8.23
CA SER A 53 0.26 17.98 -7.97
C SER A 53 0.03 16.86 -8.97
N THR A 54 0.17 15.61 -8.54
CA THR A 54 -0.01 14.46 -9.40
C THR A 54 -1.51 14.30 -9.68
N LEU A 55 -1.97 14.86 -10.80
CA LEU A 55 -3.27 14.53 -11.34
C LEU A 55 -3.20 13.07 -11.80
N GLY A 56 -3.85 12.18 -11.07
CA GLY A 56 -3.93 10.76 -11.42
C GLY A 56 -4.73 10.55 -12.71
N ILE A 57 -4.70 9.34 -13.21
CA ILE A 57 -5.51 8.89 -14.36
C ILE A 57 -6.96 8.76 -13.89
N PHE A 58 -7.89 9.51 -14.49
CA PHE A 58 -9.31 9.40 -14.18
C PHE A 58 -9.82 7.97 -14.48
N ASP A 59 -10.55 7.40 -13.53
CA ASP A 59 -11.14 6.08 -13.69
C ASP A 59 -12.66 6.21 -13.93
N PRO A 60 -13.17 5.92 -15.12
CA PRO A 60 -14.61 5.99 -15.40
C PRO A 60 -15.44 5.00 -14.58
N ASN A 61 -14.83 3.94 -14.05
CA ASN A 61 -15.49 2.90 -13.24
C ASN A 61 -15.37 3.18 -11.74
N PHE A 62 -15.08 4.42 -11.33
CA PHE A 62 -14.82 4.77 -9.93
C PHE A 62 -15.98 4.41 -8.98
N LYS A 63 -17.23 4.48 -9.43
CA LYS A 63 -18.40 4.12 -8.62
C LYS A 63 -18.45 2.63 -8.29
N GLU A 64 -18.10 1.79 -9.25
CA GLU A 64 -18.04 0.34 -9.07
C GLU A 64 -16.96 -0.06 -8.07
N LYS A 65 -15.78 0.54 -8.21
CA LYS A 65 -14.67 0.34 -7.28
C LYS A 65 -15.00 0.84 -5.87
N ALA A 66 -15.66 1.99 -5.75
CA ALA A 66 -16.13 2.52 -4.48
C ALA A 66 -17.11 1.57 -3.79
N LYS A 67 -18.06 1.01 -4.55
CA LYS A 67 -19.02 0.01 -4.05
C LYS A 67 -18.30 -1.25 -3.53
N GLN A 68 -17.28 -1.75 -4.24
CA GLN A 68 -16.46 -2.88 -3.78
C GLN A 68 -15.73 -2.58 -2.46
N GLN A 69 -15.41 -1.32 -2.20
CA GLN A 69 -14.81 -0.83 -0.95
C GLN A 69 -15.84 -0.57 0.17
N GLY A 70 -17.12 -0.80 -0.09
CA GLY A 70 -18.20 -0.58 0.88
C GLY A 70 -18.70 0.87 0.96
N PHE A 71 -18.35 1.72 -0.01
CA PHE A 71 -18.88 3.09 -0.09
C PHE A 71 -20.20 3.13 -0.85
N ASP A 72 -21.01 4.12 -0.50
CA ASP A 72 -22.20 4.46 -1.30
C ASP A 72 -21.75 5.13 -2.62
N PRO A 73 -21.95 4.47 -3.78
CA PRO A 73 -21.46 4.96 -5.07
C PRO A 73 -22.08 6.30 -5.49
N ASP A 74 -23.25 6.66 -4.95
CA ASP A 74 -23.93 7.91 -5.30
C ASP A 74 -23.33 9.13 -4.59
N THR A 75 -22.57 8.91 -3.53
CA THR A 75 -21.84 9.95 -2.81
C THR A 75 -20.43 10.18 -3.35
N ILE A 76 -19.92 9.27 -4.17
CA ILE A 76 -18.59 9.41 -4.78
C ILE A 76 -18.65 10.30 -6.01
N ILE A 77 -17.79 11.33 -6.01
CA ILE A 77 -17.76 12.36 -7.05
C ILE A 77 -16.81 11.98 -8.18
N ALA A 78 -15.63 11.47 -7.84
CA ALA A 78 -14.61 11.04 -8.80
C ALA A 78 -13.61 10.06 -8.18
N GLY A 79 -12.91 9.31 -9.03
CA GLY A 79 -11.83 8.40 -8.67
C GLY A 79 -10.66 8.51 -9.64
N TYR A 80 -9.44 8.43 -9.12
CA TYR A 80 -8.20 8.58 -9.88
C TYR A 80 -7.17 7.56 -9.46
N TYR A 81 -6.50 6.99 -10.44
CA TYR A 81 -5.38 6.07 -10.24
C TYR A 81 -4.05 6.77 -10.46
N VAL A 82 -3.14 6.63 -9.52
CA VAL A 82 -1.77 7.14 -9.59
C VAL A 82 -0.81 5.95 -9.57
N PRO A 83 -0.21 5.56 -10.70
CA PRO A 83 0.72 4.44 -10.74
C PRO A 83 1.99 4.75 -9.95
N PHE A 84 2.64 3.72 -9.42
CA PHE A 84 4.00 3.83 -8.93
C PHE A 84 4.98 3.85 -10.11
N ASP A 85 6.04 4.66 -9.97
CA ASP A 85 7.11 4.69 -10.95
C ASP A 85 7.89 3.36 -10.90
N LYS A 86 7.89 2.62 -11.99
CA LYS A 86 8.59 1.34 -12.10
C LYS A 86 10.12 1.48 -12.25
N SER A 87 10.67 2.70 -12.14
CA SER A 87 12.07 3.01 -12.42
C SER A 87 13.10 2.40 -11.44
N HIS A 88 12.63 1.83 -10.33
CA HIS A 88 13.50 1.22 -9.31
C HIS A 88 13.32 -0.31 -9.19
N THR A 89 12.94 -0.96 -10.26
CA THR A 89 12.90 -2.41 -10.29
C THR A 89 14.33 -2.96 -10.25
N SER A 90 14.80 -3.33 -9.08
CA SER A 90 15.97 -4.19 -8.98
C SER A 90 15.58 -5.54 -9.61
N ASN A 91 16.04 -5.78 -10.83
CA ASN A 91 16.01 -7.08 -11.45
C ASN A 91 16.96 -8.00 -10.68
N GLN A 92 16.58 -8.42 -9.48
CA GLN A 92 17.15 -9.64 -8.91
C GLN A 92 16.46 -10.79 -9.64
N ALA A 93 17.01 -11.14 -10.81
CA ALA A 93 16.79 -12.44 -11.38
C ALA A 93 17.28 -13.45 -10.33
N GLY A 94 16.37 -13.98 -9.54
CA GLY A 94 16.64 -15.07 -8.63
C GLY A 94 17.25 -16.19 -9.45
N LEU A 95 18.40 -16.71 -9.02
CA LEU A 95 18.95 -17.95 -9.53
C LEU A 95 17.80 -18.96 -9.51
N GLN A 96 17.36 -19.38 -10.71
CA GLN A 96 16.42 -20.50 -10.82
C GLN A 96 17.13 -21.73 -10.28
N THR A 97 16.99 -21.95 -8.99
CA THR A 97 17.27 -23.28 -8.45
C THR A 97 16.30 -24.22 -9.16
N MET A 98 16.81 -25.29 -9.75
CA MET A 98 16.00 -26.38 -10.28
C MET A 98 15.13 -26.92 -9.14
N SER A 99 13.99 -26.28 -8.96
CA SER A 99 13.02 -26.71 -7.96
C SER A 99 12.06 -27.67 -8.65
N ASP A 100 11.81 -28.80 -8.01
CA ASP A 100 10.80 -29.77 -8.48
C ASP A 100 9.39 -29.18 -8.44
N TYR A 101 9.25 -27.94 -7.94
CA TYR A 101 8.00 -27.23 -7.82
C TYR A 101 7.76 -26.25 -8.99
N TYR A 102 6.52 -26.18 -9.47
CA TYR A 102 6.08 -25.30 -10.54
C TYR A 102 4.66 -24.77 -10.27
N LEU A 103 4.29 -23.69 -10.98
CA LEU A 103 2.99 -23.05 -10.82
C LEU A 103 2.01 -23.51 -11.89
N LYS A 104 0.73 -23.64 -11.51
CA LYS A 104 -0.42 -23.85 -12.40
C LYS A 104 -1.56 -22.90 -12.00
N ASN A 105 -2.53 -22.79 -12.91
CA ASN A 105 -3.78 -22.07 -12.69
C ASN A 105 -3.54 -20.66 -12.13
N ILE A 106 -2.59 -19.94 -12.76
CA ILE A 106 -2.27 -18.56 -12.39
C ILE A 106 -3.41 -17.68 -12.87
N ASP A 107 -4.11 -17.05 -11.93
CA ASP A 107 -5.09 -16.00 -12.18
C ASP A 107 -4.55 -14.67 -11.66
N MET A 108 -4.75 -13.59 -12.44
CA MET A 108 -4.29 -12.24 -12.08
C MET A 108 -5.44 -11.25 -12.21
N GLN A 109 -5.69 -10.51 -11.15
CA GLN A 109 -6.66 -9.44 -11.14
C GLN A 109 -6.09 -8.19 -10.45
N GLN A 110 -6.51 -7.03 -10.90
CA GLN A 110 -6.19 -5.78 -10.22
C GLN A 110 -7.21 -5.53 -9.11
N ILE A 111 -6.72 -5.35 -7.89
CA ILE A 111 -7.57 -5.06 -6.73
C ILE A 111 -7.17 -3.76 -6.05
N THR A 112 -8.13 -3.14 -5.35
CA THR A 112 -7.88 -1.99 -4.48
C THR A 112 -7.91 -2.48 -3.03
N GLY A 113 -6.89 -2.14 -2.25
CA GLY A 113 -6.78 -2.48 -0.84
C GLY A 113 -7.63 -1.57 0.05
N ASN A 114 -7.52 -1.74 1.35
CA ASN A 114 -8.21 -0.89 2.32
C ASN A 114 -7.71 0.55 2.27
N VAL A 115 -8.57 1.50 2.66
CA VAL A 115 -8.19 2.91 2.83
C VAL A 115 -7.04 3.03 3.83
N ILE A 116 -5.98 3.70 3.41
CA ILE A 116 -4.78 3.92 4.23
C ILE A 116 -4.69 5.34 4.77
N ASP A 117 -5.35 6.30 4.11
CA ASP A 117 -5.34 7.70 4.54
C ASP A 117 -6.56 8.46 4.03
N ARG A 118 -6.88 9.59 4.68
CA ARG A 118 -7.99 10.47 4.30
C ARG A 118 -7.73 11.91 4.70
N SER A 119 -8.33 12.85 3.97
CA SER A 119 -8.39 14.28 4.32
C SER A 119 -9.82 14.78 4.17
N ILE A 120 -10.27 15.62 5.10
CA ILE A 120 -11.63 16.18 5.12
C ILE A 120 -11.52 17.69 5.04
N GLY A 121 -12.30 18.31 4.16
CA GLY A 121 -12.37 19.75 4.02
C GLY A 121 -13.80 20.26 3.89
N ARG A 122 -14.04 21.46 4.45
CA ARG A 122 -15.31 22.17 4.33
C ARG A 122 -15.14 23.42 3.49
N GLY A 123 -15.97 23.58 2.50
CA GLY A 123 -15.94 24.73 1.59
C GLY A 123 -16.52 26.03 2.15
N PRO A 124 -16.15 27.17 1.50
CA PRO A 124 -15.32 27.20 0.29
C PRO A 124 -13.83 27.17 0.64
N ALA A 125 -13.11 26.14 0.22
CA ALA A 125 -11.67 26.00 0.43
C ALA A 125 -11.09 24.90 -0.47
N PRO A 126 -9.81 24.99 -0.88
CA PRO A 126 -9.13 23.88 -1.52
C PRO A 126 -8.87 22.74 -0.54
N LEU A 127 -8.95 21.51 -1.00
CA LEU A 127 -8.69 20.29 -0.24
C LEU A 127 -7.65 19.43 -0.95
N SER A 128 -6.62 19.03 -0.23
CA SER A 128 -5.59 18.12 -0.71
C SER A 128 -5.33 16.99 0.29
N LEU A 129 -4.78 15.88 -0.20
CA LEU A 129 -4.32 14.77 0.61
C LEU A 129 -2.90 14.41 0.21
N THR A 130 -1.95 14.54 1.13
CA THR A 130 -0.56 14.07 0.95
C THR A 130 -0.38 12.77 1.72
N VAL A 131 0.03 11.72 1.01
CA VAL A 131 0.28 10.40 1.59
C VAL A 131 1.77 10.09 1.50
N LYS A 132 2.40 9.84 2.66
CA LYS A 132 3.81 9.42 2.78
C LYS A 132 3.82 8.10 3.52
N ARG A 133 4.03 7.00 2.81
CA ARG A 133 4.05 5.65 3.37
C ARG A 133 4.88 4.69 2.51
N GLY A 134 5.26 3.55 3.14
CA GLY A 134 5.70 2.36 2.45
C GLY A 134 4.54 1.38 2.25
N ILE A 135 4.48 0.75 1.10
CA ILE A 135 3.56 -0.38 0.83
C ILE A 135 4.42 -1.56 0.41
N SER A 136 4.20 -2.69 1.09
CA SER A 136 4.99 -3.90 0.85
C SER A 136 4.24 -4.89 -0.04
N THR A 137 5.02 -5.64 -0.81
CA THR A 137 4.57 -6.88 -1.43
C THR A 137 4.20 -7.88 -0.33
N THR A 138 3.07 -8.55 -0.50
CA THR A 138 2.61 -9.56 0.45
C THR A 138 2.33 -10.89 -0.26
N PHE A 139 2.49 -11.99 0.46
CA PHE A 139 2.21 -13.34 -0.05
C PHE A 139 1.83 -14.27 1.10
N SER A 140 1.26 -15.41 0.75
CA SER A 140 0.85 -16.43 1.73
C SER A 140 2.04 -16.93 2.54
N SER A 141 2.04 -16.74 3.85
CA SER A 141 3.13 -17.14 4.75
C SER A 141 3.40 -18.66 4.74
N GLU A 142 2.38 -19.46 4.44
CA GLU A 142 2.52 -20.92 4.33
C GLU A 142 3.50 -21.36 3.24
N ILE A 143 3.64 -20.58 2.15
CA ILE A 143 4.55 -20.94 1.07
C ILE A 143 6.01 -20.89 1.54
N SER A 144 6.34 -19.93 2.40
CA SER A 144 7.67 -19.85 3.01
C SER A 144 7.93 -21.00 3.96
N SER A 145 6.97 -21.38 4.77
CA SER A 145 7.14 -22.46 5.76
C SER A 145 7.18 -23.84 5.10
N LYS A 146 6.44 -24.07 4.02
CA LYS A 146 6.38 -25.38 3.33
C LYS A 146 7.49 -25.56 2.29
N LEU A 147 7.84 -24.51 1.56
CA LEU A 147 8.73 -24.58 0.40
C LEU A 147 10.03 -23.78 0.56
N GLY A 148 10.15 -22.97 1.62
CA GLY A 148 11.28 -22.08 1.83
C GLY A 148 11.33 -20.90 0.86
N TRP A 149 10.25 -20.65 0.06
CA TRP A 149 10.23 -19.55 -0.92
C TRP A 149 10.01 -18.22 -0.23
N ASN A 150 10.72 -17.21 -0.70
CA ASN A 150 10.50 -15.81 -0.36
C ASN A 150 9.74 -15.09 -1.47
N GLY A 151 9.46 -13.79 -1.28
CA GLY A 151 8.73 -13.00 -2.27
C GLY A 151 9.42 -12.90 -3.63
N ALA A 152 10.77 -12.90 -3.68
CA ALA A 152 11.53 -12.85 -4.92
C ALA A 152 11.44 -14.18 -5.71
N ASP A 153 11.46 -15.32 -4.99
CA ASP A 153 11.29 -16.64 -5.61
C ASP A 153 9.90 -16.77 -6.26
N ILE A 154 8.87 -16.31 -5.56
CA ILE A 154 7.49 -16.33 -6.06
C ILE A 154 7.36 -15.42 -7.28
N ALA A 155 7.84 -14.17 -7.20
CA ALA A 155 7.81 -13.21 -8.30
C ALA A 155 8.52 -13.75 -9.54
N SER A 156 9.70 -14.36 -9.37
CA SER A 156 10.46 -15.00 -10.45
C SER A 156 9.65 -16.10 -11.14
N LYS A 157 8.95 -16.94 -10.37
CA LYS A 157 8.11 -18.03 -10.92
C LYS A 157 6.83 -17.50 -11.60
N LEU A 158 6.31 -16.37 -11.13
CA LEU A 158 5.18 -15.67 -11.76
C LEU A 158 5.62 -14.88 -13.01
N GLY A 159 6.94 -14.69 -13.24
CA GLY A 159 7.45 -13.88 -14.34
C GLY A 159 7.27 -12.38 -14.12
N VAL A 160 7.23 -11.93 -12.87
CA VAL A 160 7.06 -10.52 -12.50
C VAL A 160 8.28 -10.00 -11.75
N SER A 161 8.44 -8.68 -11.71
CA SER A 161 9.50 -8.04 -10.93
C SER A 161 9.18 -8.09 -9.44
N TYR A 162 10.20 -8.30 -8.62
CA TYR A 162 10.05 -8.27 -7.17
C TYR A 162 10.50 -6.94 -6.58
N GLN A 163 9.63 -6.35 -5.79
CA GLN A 163 9.95 -5.20 -4.95
C GLN A 163 9.38 -5.44 -3.55
N GLN A 164 10.23 -5.53 -2.55
CA GLN A 164 9.81 -5.84 -1.18
C GLN A 164 8.88 -4.77 -0.61
N SER A 165 9.22 -3.49 -0.83
CA SER A 165 8.39 -2.35 -0.46
C SER A 165 8.62 -1.19 -1.42
N ILE A 166 7.59 -0.37 -1.58
CA ILE A 166 7.63 0.88 -2.35
C ILE A 166 7.38 2.02 -1.38
N GLU A 167 8.40 2.84 -1.16
CA GLU A 167 8.26 4.10 -0.44
C GLU A 167 7.79 5.18 -1.39
N PHE A 168 6.78 5.93 -0.99
CA PHE A 168 6.24 7.01 -1.81
C PHE A 168 5.83 8.23 -0.99
N SER A 169 5.85 9.37 -1.67
CA SER A 169 5.25 10.63 -1.19
C SER A 169 4.44 11.20 -2.35
N LYS A 170 3.14 11.13 -2.28
CA LYS A 170 2.24 11.61 -3.35
C LYS A 170 1.20 12.55 -2.77
N THR A 171 0.94 13.66 -3.46
CA THR A 171 -0.10 14.63 -3.12
C THR A 171 -1.17 14.58 -4.20
N TYR A 172 -2.41 14.40 -3.79
CA TYR A 172 -3.58 14.52 -4.64
C TYR A 172 -4.36 15.80 -4.32
N GLY A 173 -4.79 16.51 -5.33
CA GLY A 173 -5.45 17.80 -5.21
C GLY A 173 -4.53 18.95 -5.66
N PRO A 174 -4.88 20.22 -5.41
CA PRO A 174 -6.09 20.64 -4.70
C PRO A 174 -7.39 20.39 -5.48
N ILE A 175 -8.45 20.06 -4.77
CA ILE A 175 -9.82 20.07 -5.30
C ILE A 175 -10.61 21.18 -4.61
N GLU A 176 -11.41 21.90 -5.36
CA GLU A 176 -12.25 22.96 -4.79
C GLU A 176 -13.48 22.38 -4.10
N VAL A 177 -13.63 22.63 -2.80
CA VAL A 177 -14.83 22.27 -2.04
C VAL A 177 -15.82 23.41 -2.12
N PRO A 178 -17.04 23.24 -2.69
CA PRO A 178 -18.01 24.31 -2.80
C PRO A 178 -18.50 24.80 -1.44
N LYS A 179 -19.01 26.04 -1.41
CA LYS A 179 -19.63 26.60 -0.22
C LYS A 179 -20.73 25.70 0.34
N ASN A 180 -20.74 25.51 1.65
CA ASN A 180 -21.69 24.66 2.38
C ASN A 180 -21.58 23.15 2.06
N LYS A 181 -20.51 22.71 1.42
CA LYS A 181 -20.20 21.30 1.21
C LYS A 181 -19.05 20.86 2.11
N THR A 182 -19.05 19.56 2.41
CA THR A 182 -17.93 18.89 3.06
C THR A 182 -17.53 17.71 2.18
N TYR A 183 -16.27 17.68 1.78
CA TYR A 183 -15.71 16.60 0.97
C TYR A 183 -14.66 15.84 1.75
N THR A 184 -14.55 14.55 1.47
CA THR A 184 -13.49 13.70 2.00
C THR A 184 -12.75 13.09 0.83
N ILE A 185 -11.42 13.25 0.80
CA ILE A 185 -10.52 12.51 -0.09
C ILE A 185 -10.05 11.28 0.67
N TYR A 186 -10.11 10.13 0.02
CA TYR A 186 -9.57 8.86 0.52
C TYR A 186 -8.46 8.38 -0.38
N CYS A 187 -7.49 7.67 0.20
CA CYS A 187 -6.43 6.99 -0.51
C CYS A 187 -6.39 5.51 -0.14
N ALA A 188 -6.31 4.65 -1.14
CA ALA A 188 -6.16 3.21 -0.99
C ALA A 188 -5.05 2.70 -1.93
N PRO A 189 -4.24 1.71 -1.54
CA PRO A 189 -3.27 1.10 -2.44
C PRO A 189 -3.95 0.21 -3.47
N THR A 190 -3.35 0.08 -4.64
CA THR A 190 -3.75 -0.88 -5.66
C THR A 190 -2.69 -1.96 -5.82
N TYR A 191 -3.13 -3.16 -6.17
CA TYR A 191 -2.27 -4.33 -6.30
C TYR A 191 -2.61 -5.11 -7.56
N ASN A 192 -1.60 -5.74 -8.16
CA ASN A 192 -1.80 -6.96 -8.93
C ASN A 192 -1.89 -8.10 -7.93
N TYR A 193 -3.05 -8.73 -7.87
CA TYR A 193 -3.33 -9.89 -7.04
C TYR A 193 -3.22 -11.14 -7.90
N TYR A 194 -2.34 -12.05 -7.51
CA TYR A 194 -2.14 -13.34 -8.14
C TYR A 194 -2.65 -14.43 -7.22
N SER A 195 -3.49 -15.33 -7.76
CA SER A 195 -3.84 -16.61 -7.16
C SER A 195 -3.24 -17.71 -8.03
N PHE A 196 -2.58 -18.68 -7.43
CA PHE A 196 -1.90 -19.75 -8.16
C PHE A 196 -1.79 -21.03 -7.34
N GLU A 197 -1.70 -22.15 -8.04
CA GLU A 197 -1.43 -23.44 -7.45
C GLU A 197 0.06 -23.77 -7.55
N VAL A 198 0.60 -24.41 -6.51
CA VAL A 198 1.94 -25.01 -6.51
C VAL A 198 1.82 -26.51 -6.63
N TRP A 199 2.58 -27.05 -7.56
CA TRP A 199 2.66 -28.48 -7.83
C TRP A 199 4.11 -28.95 -7.75
N GLU A 200 4.32 -30.15 -7.19
CA GLU A 200 5.61 -30.85 -7.14
C GLU A 200 5.65 -31.93 -8.24
N LYS A 201 6.73 -31.96 -9.00
CA LYS A 201 6.98 -33.00 -9.99
C LYS A 201 7.28 -34.32 -9.28
N GLY A 202 6.45 -35.34 -9.52
CA GLY A 202 6.65 -36.66 -9.04
C GLY A 202 7.20 -37.59 -10.13
N TRP A 203 7.81 -38.67 -9.74
CA TRP A 203 8.34 -39.70 -10.67
C TRP A 203 7.22 -40.32 -11.53
N PHE A 204 6.06 -40.61 -10.93
CA PHE A 204 4.90 -41.21 -11.63
C PHE A 204 3.74 -40.23 -11.77
N ARG A 205 3.60 -39.31 -10.84
CA ARG A 205 2.48 -38.38 -10.78
C ARG A 205 2.87 -37.14 -10.00
N ASP A 206 2.48 -35.97 -10.53
CA ASP A 206 2.63 -34.69 -9.84
C ASP A 206 1.66 -34.57 -8.68
N SER A 207 2.09 -33.90 -7.60
CA SER A 207 1.33 -33.68 -6.38
C SER A 207 0.97 -32.20 -6.22
N HIS A 208 -0.30 -31.92 -5.92
CA HIS A 208 -0.75 -30.57 -5.57
C HIS A 208 -0.34 -30.26 -4.13
N ILE A 209 0.43 -29.19 -3.94
CA ILE A 209 0.94 -28.75 -2.64
C ILE A 209 -0.01 -27.78 -1.96
N GLY A 210 -0.62 -26.87 -2.73
CA GLY A 210 -1.58 -25.89 -2.23
C GLY A 210 -1.87 -24.78 -3.21
N THR A 211 -2.85 -23.94 -2.86
CA THR A 211 -3.20 -22.71 -3.56
C THR A 211 -2.73 -21.54 -2.71
N TYR A 212 -2.07 -20.56 -3.34
CA TYR A 212 -1.42 -19.45 -2.67
C TYR A 212 -1.72 -18.13 -3.36
N GLU A 213 -1.42 -17.03 -2.65
CA GLU A 213 -1.64 -15.68 -3.10
C GLU A 213 -0.33 -14.87 -3.09
N TYR A 214 -0.24 -13.92 -4.02
CA TYR A 214 0.82 -12.93 -4.08
C TYR A 214 0.23 -11.58 -4.49
N ARG A 215 0.60 -10.50 -3.81
CA ARG A 215 0.11 -9.14 -4.07
C ARG A 215 1.28 -8.20 -4.28
N GLU A 216 1.38 -7.68 -5.49
CA GLU A 216 2.37 -6.69 -5.90
C GLU A 216 1.73 -5.30 -5.90
N PRO A 217 2.25 -4.31 -5.14
CA PRO A 217 1.74 -2.95 -5.19
C PRO A 217 1.96 -2.32 -6.57
N THR A 218 0.94 -1.65 -7.12
CA THR A 218 0.99 -1.05 -8.46
C THR A 218 0.79 0.45 -8.46
N GLY A 219 0.16 1.01 -7.42
CA GLY A 219 -0.14 2.42 -7.33
C GLY A 219 -1.03 2.78 -6.16
N LEU A 220 -1.59 3.97 -6.24
CA LEU A 220 -2.57 4.50 -5.31
C LEU A 220 -3.86 4.81 -6.04
N TYR A 221 -4.97 4.56 -5.38
CA TYR A 221 -6.28 4.96 -5.83
C TYR A 221 -6.82 6.05 -4.91
N PHE A 222 -7.12 7.23 -5.46
CA PHE A 222 -7.74 8.34 -4.77
C PHE A 222 -9.17 8.46 -5.21
N TYR A 223 -10.08 8.63 -4.27
CA TYR A 223 -11.47 8.98 -4.55
C TYR A 223 -11.96 10.01 -3.54
N TRP A 224 -12.88 10.84 -3.96
CA TRP A 224 -13.46 11.88 -3.15
C TRP A 224 -14.98 11.73 -3.08
N GLN A 225 -15.48 12.02 -1.93
CA GLN A 225 -16.86 11.79 -1.56
C GLN A 225 -17.48 13.06 -1.02
N ASP A 226 -18.75 13.34 -1.39
CA ASP A 226 -19.56 14.35 -0.71
C ASP A 226 -20.02 13.75 0.63
N THR A 227 -19.46 14.26 1.71
CA THR A 227 -19.77 13.85 3.08
C THR A 227 -20.57 14.95 3.82
N THR A 228 -21.21 15.85 3.09
CA THR A 228 -22.06 16.90 3.65
C THR A 228 -23.19 16.30 4.49
N GLY A 229 -23.29 16.72 5.75
CA GLY A 229 -24.32 16.21 6.68
C GLY A 229 -23.91 14.92 7.43
N TRP A 230 -22.75 14.35 7.17
CA TRP A 230 -22.24 13.22 7.95
C TRP A 230 -21.61 13.74 9.25
N GLY A 231 -22.15 13.31 10.40
CA GLY A 231 -21.59 13.64 11.71
C GLY A 231 -22.17 14.89 12.41
N ASN A 232 -23.41 15.24 12.09
CA ASN A 232 -24.22 16.14 12.93
C ASN A 232 -24.98 15.33 13.97
#